data_fb2bd59c064dd44f3ee8041ca098e71e
#
_entry.id   fb2bd59c064dd44f3ee8041ca098e71e
#
_cell.length_a   1.000
_cell.length_b   1.000
_cell.length_c   1.000
_cell.angle_alpha   90.00
_cell.angle_beta   90.00
_cell.angle_gamma   90.00
#
_symmetry.space_group_name_H-M   'P 1'
#
loop_
_entity.id
_entity.type
_entity.pdbx_description
1 polymer ?
#
loop_
_entity_poly.entity_id
_entity_poly.type
_entity_poly.pdbx_seq_one_letter_code
_entity_poly.pdbx_strand_id
1 'polypeptide(L)'
;MCIRDRDEMVQNYPSRILYEEKADIYGVAVKLLTDLDWVDENWRRNFYAMSDRIRSHARLYVTFNKEYPENSVYYDPFTKTAFLFNFDYYGWIKSIALSLAGDVLEDEHGIYSIHGACVDVDGLGAVILGASGAGKTTHTYGLMRREKVRVIADDWFFVRGEENLLAFSSEKNFYIRADIASIWPEYKMLVEKAQFDNKGRAIVDLRWVVGKYRILPFTTLKKTIILIRDQNEPRIIIR
;
A
#
# COMPACT_ATOMS: atom_id res chain seq x y z
N MET A 1 -17.95 -11.86 9.83
CA MET A 1 -18.90 -10.94 10.54
C MET A 1 -20.30 -11.16 10.02
N CYS A 2 -21.30 -11.26 10.89
CA CYS A 2 -22.71 -11.40 10.48
C CYS A 2 -23.23 -10.05 9.97
N ILE A 3 -24.21 -10.05 9.04
CA ILE A 3 -24.85 -8.81 8.53
C ILE A 3 -25.43 -7.97 9.67
N ARG A 4 -26.03 -8.64 10.67
CA ARG A 4 -26.59 -7.98 11.85
C ARG A 4 -25.52 -7.25 12.67
N ASP A 5 -24.37 -7.89 12.88
CA ASP A 5 -23.25 -7.29 13.63
C ASP A 5 -22.69 -6.06 12.89
N ARG A 6 -22.61 -6.13 11.54
CA ARG A 6 -22.23 -5.01 10.71
C ARG A 6 -23.20 -3.83 10.85
N ASP A 7 -24.49 -4.08 10.74
CA ASP A 7 -25.51 -3.02 10.77
C ASP A 7 -25.52 -2.33 12.15
N GLU A 8 -25.32 -3.10 13.22
CA GLU A 8 -25.16 -2.57 14.57
C GLU A 8 -23.90 -1.70 14.69
N MET A 9 -22.77 -2.15 14.15
CA MET A 9 -21.53 -1.36 14.10
C MET A 9 -21.73 -0.06 13.29
N VAL A 10 -22.34 -0.13 12.11
CA VAL A 10 -22.61 1.06 11.29
C VAL A 10 -23.54 2.05 11.99
N GLN A 11 -24.52 1.59 12.74
CA GLN A 11 -25.43 2.48 13.47
C GLN A 11 -24.77 3.17 14.67
N ASN A 12 -23.79 2.52 15.31
CA ASN A 12 -23.13 3.04 16.49
C ASN A 12 -22.00 4.05 16.18
N TYR A 13 -21.51 4.11 14.94
CA TYR A 13 -20.35 4.94 14.58
C TYR A 13 -20.63 6.32 13.98
N PRO A 14 -21.78 6.64 13.33
CA PRO A 14 -21.95 7.92 12.61
C PRO A 14 -21.73 9.17 13.47
N SER A 15 -22.04 9.11 14.76
CA SER A 15 -21.89 10.24 15.69
C SER A 15 -20.44 10.54 16.08
N ARG A 16 -19.48 9.67 15.74
CA ARG A 16 -18.07 9.78 16.09
C ARG A 16 -17.17 10.06 14.88
N ILE A 17 -17.66 9.84 13.65
CA ILE A 17 -16.87 10.07 12.44
C ILE A 17 -16.64 11.58 12.24
N LEU A 18 -15.39 11.98 12.19
CA LEU A 18 -14.97 13.37 11.97
C LEU A 18 -14.44 13.58 10.56
N TYR A 19 -13.85 12.55 9.97
CA TYR A 19 -13.21 12.61 8.65
C TYR A 19 -13.79 11.53 7.74
N GLU A 20 -14.11 11.95 6.53
CA GLU A 20 -14.64 11.12 5.47
C GLU A 20 -13.87 11.40 4.18
N GLU A 21 -13.10 10.43 3.71
CA GLU A 21 -12.27 10.55 2.53
C GLU A 21 -12.52 9.41 1.55
N LYS A 22 -12.34 9.65 0.26
CA LYS A 22 -12.33 8.59 -0.76
C LYS A 22 -11.00 8.51 -1.45
N ALA A 23 -10.44 7.31 -1.52
CA ALA A 23 -9.25 7.01 -2.29
C ALA A 23 -9.61 6.37 -3.63
N ASP A 24 -8.89 6.79 -4.66
CA ASP A 24 -8.79 6.08 -5.93
C ASP A 24 -7.64 5.05 -5.82
N ILE A 25 -8.01 3.79 -5.70
CA ILE A 25 -7.05 2.68 -5.69
C ILE A 25 -7.30 1.85 -6.95
N TYR A 26 -6.59 2.19 -8.01
CA TYR A 26 -6.73 1.56 -9.32
C TYR A 26 -8.20 1.54 -9.82
N GLY A 27 -8.89 2.68 -9.73
CA GLY A 27 -10.28 2.83 -10.14
C GLY A 27 -11.31 2.36 -9.10
N VAL A 28 -10.90 1.67 -8.04
CA VAL A 28 -11.78 1.30 -6.93
C VAL A 28 -11.88 2.46 -5.93
N ALA A 29 -13.11 2.94 -5.71
CA ALA A 29 -13.40 3.96 -4.71
C ALA A 29 -13.48 3.32 -3.32
N VAL A 30 -12.42 3.42 -2.54
CA VAL A 30 -12.38 3.00 -1.14
C VAL A 30 -12.66 4.20 -0.24
N LYS A 31 -13.73 4.13 0.56
CA LYS A 31 -14.13 5.20 1.47
C LYS A 31 -13.57 4.95 2.86
N LEU A 32 -12.75 5.88 3.35
CA LEU A 32 -12.32 5.95 4.74
C LEU A 32 -13.36 6.72 5.57
N LEU A 33 -13.65 6.22 6.77
CA LEU A 33 -14.45 6.87 7.80
C LEU A 33 -13.68 6.76 9.12
N THR A 34 -13.26 7.89 9.69
CA THR A 34 -12.41 7.88 10.89
C THR A 34 -12.68 9.08 11.80
N ASP A 35 -12.37 8.94 13.07
CA ASP A 35 -12.31 10.00 14.07
C ASP A 35 -10.86 10.42 14.39
N LEU A 36 -9.87 9.85 13.69
CA LEU A 36 -8.45 10.02 13.93
C LEU A 36 -7.81 10.91 12.86
N ASP A 37 -7.36 12.11 13.24
CA ASP A 37 -6.71 13.09 12.37
C ASP A 37 -5.46 12.55 11.67
N TRP A 38 -4.60 11.84 12.40
CA TRP A 38 -3.38 11.26 11.86
C TRP A 38 -3.65 10.17 10.79
N VAL A 39 -4.78 9.48 10.88
CA VAL A 39 -5.19 8.50 9.86
C VAL A 39 -5.61 9.23 8.58
N ASP A 40 -6.43 10.27 8.71
CA ASP A 40 -6.87 11.12 7.62
C ASP A 40 -5.69 11.78 6.88
N GLU A 41 -4.75 12.39 7.61
CA GLU A 41 -3.55 12.98 7.02
C GLU A 41 -2.72 11.99 6.22
N ASN A 42 -2.46 10.79 6.79
CA ASN A 42 -1.68 9.77 6.12
C ASN A 42 -2.42 9.21 4.91
N TRP A 43 -3.74 9.08 4.97
CA TRP A 43 -4.59 8.65 3.85
C TRP A 43 -4.45 9.57 2.65
N ARG A 44 -4.61 10.88 2.84
CA ARG A 44 -4.47 11.90 1.78
C ARG A 44 -3.06 11.96 1.20
N ARG A 45 -2.04 11.67 2.02
CA ARG A 45 -0.65 11.57 1.53
C ARG A 45 -0.42 10.32 0.70
N ASN A 46 -1.05 9.20 1.07
CA ASN A 46 -0.78 7.89 0.47
C ASN A 46 -1.55 7.63 -0.81
N PHE A 47 -2.78 8.09 -0.92
CA PHE A 47 -3.68 7.79 -2.03
C PHE A 47 -4.08 9.03 -2.84
N TYR A 48 -4.47 8.79 -4.09
CA TYR A 48 -5.15 9.82 -4.89
C TYR A 48 -6.60 9.95 -4.40
N ALA A 49 -7.13 11.18 -4.38
CA ALA A 49 -8.52 11.41 -4.03
C ALA A 49 -9.45 10.95 -5.16
N MET A 50 -10.53 10.25 -4.79
CA MET A 50 -11.63 9.91 -5.67
C MET A 50 -12.74 10.96 -5.53
N SER A 51 -13.47 11.21 -6.60
CA SER A 51 -14.61 12.12 -6.59
C SER A 51 -15.72 11.65 -5.63
N ASP A 52 -16.29 12.59 -4.87
CA ASP A 52 -17.41 12.31 -3.96
C ASP A 52 -18.68 11.88 -4.69
N ARG A 53 -18.80 12.18 -5.98
CA ARG A 53 -19.93 11.77 -6.81
C ARG A 53 -19.91 10.29 -7.17
N ILE A 54 -18.76 9.63 -7.04
CA ILE A 54 -18.62 8.19 -7.32
C ILE A 54 -19.03 7.41 -6.07
N ARG A 55 -19.94 6.45 -6.25
CA ARG A 55 -20.34 5.54 -5.17
C ARG A 55 -19.13 4.71 -4.71
N SER A 56 -18.96 4.58 -3.39
CA SER A 56 -17.88 3.75 -2.83
C SER A 56 -18.11 2.27 -3.14
N HIS A 57 -17.07 1.61 -3.64
CA HIS A 57 -17.04 0.16 -3.85
C HIS A 57 -16.76 -0.58 -2.54
N ALA A 58 -15.92 0.01 -1.68
CA ALA A 58 -15.58 -0.52 -0.37
C ALA A 58 -15.56 0.57 0.70
N ARG A 59 -15.66 0.18 1.98
CA ARG A 59 -15.62 1.08 3.14
C ARG A 59 -14.66 0.58 4.19
N LEU A 60 -13.94 1.52 4.79
CA LEU A 60 -12.99 1.28 5.86
C LEU A 60 -13.30 2.21 7.03
N TYR A 61 -13.76 1.65 8.13
CA TYR A 61 -13.92 2.37 9.39
C TYR A 61 -12.66 2.18 10.22
N VAL A 62 -12.05 3.26 10.68
CA VAL A 62 -10.87 3.24 11.54
C VAL A 62 -11.13 4.13 12.73
N THR A 63 -11.16 3.55 13.93
CA THR A 63 -11.53 4.29 15.14
C THR A 63 -10.91 3.69 16.38
N PHE A 64 -10.83 4.49 17.43
CA PHE A 64 -10.42 4.03 18.75
C PHE A 64 -11.67 3.74 19.60
N ASN A 65 -11.80 2.49 20.08
CA ASN A 65 -12.86 2.11 21.00
C ASN A 65 -12.39 1.04 21.98
N LYS A 66 -12.38 1.37 23.27
CA LYS A 66 -11.94 0.50 24.37
C LYS A 66 -12.75 -0.77 24.58
N GLU A 67 -13.95 -0.85 23.98
CA GLU A 67 -14.79 -2.06 24.04
C GLU A 67 -14.25 -3.17 23.14
N TYR A 68 -13.37 -2.85 22.19
CA TYR A 68 -12.74 -3.80 21.28
C TYR A 68 -11.29 -4.05 21.66
N PRO A 69 -10.75 -5.26 21.39
CA PRO A 69 -9.35 -5.56 21.58
C PRO A 69 -8.43 -4.65 20.73
N GLU A 70 -7.16 -4.53 21.16
CA GLU A 70 -6.14 -3.88 20.35
C GLU A 70 -5.93 -4.59 19.02
N ASN A 71 -5.73 -3.81 17.95
CA ASN A 71 -5.47 -4.29 16.59
C ASN A 71 -6.52 -5.27 16.07
N SER A 72 -7.80 -5.05 16.37
CA SER A 72 -8.87 -5.91 15.88
C SER A 72 -9.44 -5.45 14.55
N VAL A 73 -9.69 -6.43 13.67
CA VAL A 73 -10.27 -6.23 12.33
C VAL A 73 -11.52 -7.07 12.18
N TYR A 74 -12.58 -6.45 11.73
CA TYR A 74 -13.81 -7.13 11.34
C TYR A 74 -14.11 -6.81 9.89
N TYR A 75 -14.40 -7.83 9.09
CA TYR A 75 -14.61 -7.68 7.67
C TYR A 75 -15.90 -8.36 7.20
N ASP A 76 -16.69 -7.65 6.42
CA ASP A 76 -17.87 -8.17 5.71
C ASP A 76 -17.56 -8.25 4.20
N PRO A 77 -17.35 -9.45 3.64
CA PRO A 77 -17.01 -9.63 2.24
C PRO A 77 -18.16 -9.28 1.29
N PHE A 78 -19.41 -9.35 1.74
CA PHE A 78 -20.56 -9.05 0.89
C PHE A 78 -20.71 -7.56 0.58
N THR A 79 -20.41 -6.71 1.54
CA THR A 79 -20.51 -5.26 1.37
C THR A 79 -19.13 -4.60 1.23
N LYS A 80 -18.06 -5.38 1.20
CA LYS A 80 -16.67 -4.91 1.15
C LYS A 80 -16.42 -3.84 2.23
N THR A 81 -16.88 -4.11 3.45
CA THR A 81 -16.77 -3.17 4.58
C THR A 81 -15.88 -3.75 5.67
N ALA A 82 -14.86 -3.01 6.08
CA ALA A 82 -13.98 -3.36 7.18
C ALA A 82 -14.05 -2.35 8.32
N PHE A 83 -13.91 -2.84 9.55
CA PHE A 83 -13.81 -2.05 10.78
C PHE A 83 -12.48 -2.38 11.46
N LEU A 84 -11.70 -1.34 11.72
CA LEU A 84 -10.41 -1.41 12.39
C LEU A 84 -10.49 -0.68 13.72
N PHE A 85 -10.18 -1.38 14.81
CA PHE A 85 -10.21 -0.82 16.15
C PHE A 85 -8.82 -0.83 16.78
N ASN A 86 -8.45 0.31 17.37
CA ASN A 86 -7.29 0.47 18.24
C ASN A 86 -5.96 0.19 17.54
N PHE A 87 -5.84 0.60 16.27
CA PHE A 87 -4.58 0.57 15.53
C PHE A 87 -3.78 1.84 15.78
N ASP A 88 -2.50 1.68 16.07
CA ASP A 88 -1.51 2.75 16.25
C ASP A 88 -0.53 2.88 15.08
N TYR A 89 -0.70 2.07 14.02
CA TYR A 89 0.24 1.97 12.93
C TYR A 89 -0.46 2.04 11.56
N TYR A 90 -0.14 3.10 10.81
CA TYR A 90 -0.75 3.36 9.51
C TYR A 90 -0.51 2.25 8.47
N GLY A 91 0.63 1.56 8.54
CA GLY A 91 0.93 0.47 7.61
C GLY A 91 -0.12 -0.64 7.59
N TRP A 92 -0.75 -0.96 8.72
CA TRP A 92 -1.87 -1.90 8.77
C TRP A 92 -3.12 -1.33 8.11
N ILE A 93 -3.46 -0.08 8.41
CA ILE A 93 -4.62 0.62 7.85
C ILE A 93 -4.50 0.68 6.32
N LYS A 94 -3.32 1.08 5.82
CA LYS A 94 -2.97 1.08 4.41
C LYS A 94 -3.16 -0.30 3.77
N SER A 95 -2.61 -1.34 4.41
CA SER A 95 -2.68 -2.71 3.88
C SER A 95 -4.12 -3.23 3.79
N ILE A 96 -4.97 -2.92 4.77
CA ILE A 96 -6.39 -3.28 4.71
C ILE A 96 -7.12 -2.50 3.61
N ALA A 97 -6.82 -1.22 3.42
CA ALA A 97 -7.39 -0.43 2.32
C ALA A 97 -7.06 -1.04 0.95
N LEU A 98 -5.79 -1.43 0.75
CA LEU A 98 -5.32 -2.10 -0.47
C LEU A 98 -5.95 -3.49 -0.64
N SER A 99 -6.13 -4.23 0.46
CA SER A 99 -6.81 -5.53 0.45
C SER A 99 -8.29 -5.40 0.07
N LEU A 100 -8.99 -4.36 0.56
CA LEU A 100 -10.37 -4.07 0.19
C LEU A 100 -10.51 -3.76 -1.30
N ALA A 101 -9.60 -2.94 -1.83
CA ALA A 101 -9.55 -2.67 -3.28
C ALA A 101 -9.24 -3.95 -4.07
N GLY A 102 -8.27 -4.76 -3.59
CA GLY A 102 -7.89 -6.03 -4.18
C GLY A 102 -9.04 -7.04 -4.22
N ASP A 103 -9.82 -7.12 -3.16
CA ASP A 103 -10.98 -8.00 -3.06
C ASP A 103 -12.08 -7.63 -4.08
N VAL A 104 -12.35 -6.33 -4.26
CA VAL A 104 -13.26 -5.85 -5.32
C VAL A 104 -12.70 -6.16 -6.71
N LEU A 105 -11.41 -5.90 -6.92
CA LEU A 105 -10.76 -6.13 -8.22
C LEU A 105 -10.70 -7.60 -8.60
N GLU A 106 -10.48 -8.49 -7.64
CA GLU A 106 -10.43 -9.93 -7.87
C GLU A 106 -11.83 -10.48 -8.18
N ASP A 107 -12.82 -10.16 -7.35
CA ASP A 107 -14.17 -10.68 -7.50
C ASP A 107 -14.88 -10.18 -8.77
N GLU A 108 -14.70 -8.91 -9.13
CA GLU A 108 -15.46 -8.29 -10.22
C GLU A 108 -14.68 -8.21 -11.54
N HIS A 109 -13.35 -8.19 -11.48
CA HIS A 109 -12.52 -7.89 -12.66
C HIS A 109 -11.41 -8.90 -12.95
N GLY A 110 -11.20 -9.91 -12.11
CA GLY A 110 -10.12 -10.89 -12.27
C GLY A 110 -8.73 -10.25 -12.21
N ILE A 111 -8.57 -9.21 -11.38
CA ILE A 111 -7.32 -8.47 -11.18
C ILE A 111 -6.81 -8.81 -9.78
N TYR A 112 -5.62 -9.39 -9.71
CA TYR A 112 -5.06 -9.93 -8.47
C TYR A 112 -4.14 -8.93 -7.79
N SER A 113 -4.16 -8.88 -6.47
CA SER A 113 -3.25 -8.07 -5.66
C SER A 113 -2.01 -8.86 -5.27
N ILE A 114 -0.86 -8.22 -5.34
CA ILE A 114 0.45 -8.81 -5.01
C ILE A 114 1.15 -7.94 -3.97
N HIS A 115 1.50 -8.55 -2.82
CA HIS A 115 2.38 -7.92 -1.84
C HIS A 115 3.85 -8.13 -2.25
N GLY A 116 4.43 -7.14 -2.85
CA GLY A 116 5.78 -7.17 -3.39
C GLY A 116 6.18 -5.84 -3.99
N ALA A 117 7.41 -5.74 -4.44
CA ALA A 117 7.85 -4.60 -5.24
C ALA A 117 7.81 -4.93 -6.72
N CYS A 118 7.58 -3.91 -7.54
CA CYS A 118 7.59 -4.02 -8.98
C CYS A 118 8.38 -2.86 -9.60
N VAL A 119 9.37 -3.21 -10.42
CA VAL A 119 10.18 -2.26 -11.16
C VAL A 119 10.12 -2.56 -12.66
N ASP A 120 10.34 -1.54 -13.46
CA ASP A 120 10.54 -1.65 -14.90
C ASP A 120 12.01 -1.38 -15.22
N VAL A 121 12.62 -2.26 -16.01
CA VAL A 121 13.98 -2.13 -16.50
C VAL A 121 13.92 -2.06 -18.01
N ASP A 122 13.99 -0.86 -18.55
CA ASP A 122 14.02 -0.61 -20.01
C ASP A 122 12.79 -1.21 -20.74
N GLY A 123 11.59 -1.11 -20.14
CA GLY A 123 10.33 -1.63 -20.67
C GLY A 123 10.00 -3.08 -20.28
N LEU A 124 10.83 -3.69 -19.44
CA LEU A 124 10.63 -5.06 -18.95
C LEU A 124 10.36 -5.04 -17.43
N GLY A 125 9.15 -5.40 -17.05
CA GLY A 125 8.73 -5.45 -15.65
C GLY A 125 9.35 -6.62 -14.89
N ALA A 126 9.88 -6.34 -13.70
CA ALA A 126 10.40 -7.33 -12.77
C ALA A 126 9.72 -7.19 -11.40
N VAL A 127 9.21 -8.30 -10.90
CA VAL A 127 8.60 -8.41 -9.56
C VAL A 127 9.66 -8.86 -8.56
N ILE A 128 9.67 -8.25 -7.38
CA ILE A 128 10.54 -8.63 -6.27
C ILE A 128 9.64 -9.07 -5.11
N LEU A 129 9.64 -10.37 -4.84
CA LEU A 129 8.89 -11.01 -3.76
C LEU A 129 9.83 -11.41 -2.61
N GLY A 130 9.28 -11.62 -1.44
CA GLY A 130 10.02 -12.12 -0.28
C GLY A 130 9.33 -11.79 1.04
N ALA A 131 9.70 -12.47 2.09
CA ALA A 131 9.19 -12.24 3.44
C ALA A 131 9.46 -10.81 3.93
N SER A 132 8.80 -10.39 5.00
CA SER A 132 9.14 -9.13 5.68
C SER A 132 10.60 -9.15 6.11
N GLY A 133 11.33 -8.07 5.81
CA GLY A 133 12.77 -7.98 6.11
C GLY A 133 13.70 -8.69 5.11
N ALA A 134 13.18 -9.35 4.05
CA ALA A 134 14.02 -9.99 3.03
C ALA A 134 14.83 -9.00 2.18
N GLY A 135 14.48 -7.70 2.22
CA GLY A 135 15.21 -6.67 1.49
C GLY A 135 14.52 -6.15 0.22
N LYS A 136 13.23 -6.42 0.01
CA LYS A 136 12.47 -5.93 -1.16
C LYS A 136 12.69 -4.45 -1.40
N THR A 137 12.37 -3.59 -0.44
CA THR A 137 12.54 -2.14 -0.52
C THR A 137 14.00 -1.76 -0.77
N THR A 138 14.96 -2.36 -0.06
CA THR A 138 16.40 -2.09 -0.24
C THR A 138 16.84 -2.34 -1.68
N HIS A 139 16.44 -3.47 -2.27
CA HIS A 139 16.81 -3.80 -3.65
C HIS A 139 16.08 -2.91 -4.66
N THR A 140 14.81 -2.60 -4.43
CA THR A 140 14.03 -1.68 -5.28
C THR A 140 14.72 -0.32 -5.38
N TYR A 141 15.07 0.28 -4.25
CA TYR A 141 15.76 1.57 -4.22
C TYR A 141 17.20 1.48 -4.74
N GLY A 142 17.89 0.38 -4.51
CA GLY A 142 19.20 0.09 -5.10
C GLY A 142 19.14 0.03 -6.63
N LEU A 143 18.16 -0.64 -7.20
CA LEU A 143 17.92 -0.71 -8.65
C LEU A 143 17.59 0.67 -9.23
N MET A 144 16.80 1.46 -8.52
CA MET A 144 16.41 2.82 -8.91
C MET A 144 17.60 3.78 -9.08
N ARG A 145 18.80 3.45 -8.60
CA ARG A 145 20.04 4.20 -8.87
C ARG A 145 20.48 4.10 -10.33
N ARG A 146 19.97 3.13 -11.10
CA ARG A 146 20.20 3.00 -12.53
C ARG A 146 19.20 3.84 -13.31
N GLU A 147 19.67 4.64 -14.27
CA GLU A 147 18.83 5.57 -15.04
C GLU A 147 17.66 4.89 -15.79
N LYS A 148 17.88 3.68 -16.28
CA LYS A 148 16.87 2.90 -17.02
C LYS A 148 15.86 2.19 -16.14
N VAL A 149 15.99 2.22 -14.82
CA VAL A 149 15.07 1.57 -13.90
C VAL A 149 14.00 2.57 -13.46
N ARG A 150 12.74 2.15 -13.51
CA ARG A 150 11.57 2.90 -13.05
C ARG A 150 10.82 2.04 -12.05
N VAL A 151 10.07 2.65 -11.14
CA VAL A 151 9.29 1.94 -10.13
C VAL A 151 7.81 2.00 -10.44
N ILE A 152 7.12 0.90 -10.24
CA ILE A 152 5.66 0.78 -10.27
C ILE A 152 5.13 0.79 -8.83
N ALA A 153 5.70 -0.04 -7.97
CA ALA A 153 5.37 -0.14 -6.55
C ALA A 153 6.55 -0.70 -5.75
N ASP A 154 6.64 -0.39 -4.46
CA ASP A 154 7.66 -0.96 -3.56
C ASP A 154 7.09 -1.91 -2.50
N ASP A 155 5.75 -1.95 -2.35
CA ASP A 155 5.09 -2.74 -1.32
C ASP A 155 3.85 -3.50 -1.82
N TRP A 156 3.04 -2.88 -2.68
CA TRP A 156 1.78 -3.47 -3.17
C TRP A 156 1.47 -3.04 -4.60
N PHE A 157 0.98 -3.96 -5.43
CA PHE A 157 0.57 -3.68 -6.80
C PHE A 157 -0.51 -4.65 -7.27
N PHE A 158 -1.18 -4.32 -8.38
CA PHE A 158 -2.20 -5.15 -8.98
C PHE A 158 -1.69 -5.79 -10.27
N VAL A 159 -2.16 -7.00 -10.56
CA VAL A 159 -1.76 -7.75 -11.77
C VAL A 159 -3.00 -8.18 -12.55
N ARG A 160 -2.97 -7.92 -13.84
CA ARG A 160 -4.01 -8.33 -14.80
C ARG A 160 -3.40 -8.98 -16.02
N GLY A 161 -4.12 -9.94 -16.61
CA GLY A 161 -3.83 -10.56 -17.88
C GLY A 161 -3.61 -12.06 -17.78
N GLU A 162 -3.64 -12.73 -18.93
CA GLU A 162 -3.45 -14.16 -19.08
C GLU A 162 -2.10 -14.47 -19.72
N GLU A 163 -1.89 -14.06 -20.98
CA GLU A 163 -0.63 -14.29 -21.71
C GLU A 163 0.43 -13.22 -21.43
N ASN A 164 -0.01 -11.95 -21.32
CA ASN A 164 0.85 -10.81 -20.99
C ASN A 164 0.38 -10.19 -19.69
N LEU A 165 1.05 -10.52 -18.60
CA LEU A 165 0.75 -9.97 -17.30
C LEU A 165 1.16 -8.49 -17.23
N LEU A 166 0.22 -7.63 -16.88
CA LEU A 166 0.44 -6.23 -16.62
C LEU A 166 0.41 -5.98 -15.12
N ALA A 167 1.42 -5.28 -14.60
CA ALA A 167 1.45 -4.81 -13.21
C ALA A 167 1.08 -3.34 -13.16
N PHE A 168 0.24 -2.95 -12.21
CA PHE A 168 -0.27 -1.59 -12.02
C PHE A 168 0.03 -1.09 -10.62
N SER A 169 0.39 0.20 -10.51
CA SER A 169 0.62 0.83 -9.21
C SER A 169 -0.69 0.96 -8.42
N SER A 170 -0.59 0.86 -7.10
CA SER A 170 -1.72 0.93 -6.16
C SER A 170 -1.76 2.21 -5.34
N GLU A 171 -0.63 2.91 -5.23
CA GLU A 171 -0.43 4.02 -4.30
C GLU A 171 0.13 5.25 -5.02
N LYS A 172 -0.17 6.42 -4.49
CA LYS A 172 0.34 7.72 -4.97
C LYS A 172 1.78 7.94 -4.55
N ASN A 173 2.09 7.64 -3.29
CA ASN A 173 3.36 7.86 -2.64
C ASN A 173 3.88 6.58 -1.98
N PHE A 174 5.15 6.60 -1.58
CA PHE A 174 5.88 5.44 -1.10
C PHE A 174 6.04 5.46 0.42
N TYR A 175 5.94 4.30 1.06
CA TYR A 175 6.06 4.16 2.51
C TYR A 175 7.43 3.62 2.88
N ILE A 176 8.38 4.55 3.13
CA ILE A 176 9.79 4.24 3.34
C ILE A 176 10.17 4.11 4.81
N ARG A 177 11.32 3.48 5.04
CA ARG A 177 11.97 3.41 6.35
C ARG A 177 13.04 4.49 6.49
N ALA A 178 13.28 4.93 7.72
CA ALA A 178 14.31 5.93 8.03
C ALA A 178 15.73 5.47 7.67
N ASP A 179 15.99 4.15 7.72
CA ASP A 179 17.31 3.56 7.44
C ASP A 179 17.69 3.52 5.94
N ILE A 180 16.77 3.86 5.03
CA ILE A 180 17.06 3.80 3.59
C ILE A 180 18.24 4.70 3.20
N ALA A 181 18.38 5.87 3.82
CA ALA A 181 19.48 6.80 3.54
C ALA A 181 20.83 6.32 4.07
N SER A 182 20.85 5.43 5.07
CA SER A 182 22.09 4.79 5.54
C SER A 182 22.60 3.77 4.54
N ILE A 183 21.71 3.14 3.80
CA ILE A 183 22.04 2.14 2.78
C ILE A 183 22.32 2.82 1.43
N TRP A 184 21.49 3.79 1.08
CA TRP A 184 21.54 4.52 -0.18
C TRP A 184 21.52 6.03 0.08
N PRO A 185 22.70 6.69 0.21
CA PRO A 185 22.81 8.12 0.57
C PRO A 185 22.06 9.08 -0.36
N GLU A 186 21.80 8.67 -1.60
CA GLU A 186 21.04 9.48 -2.58
C GLU A 186 19.63 9.81 -2.12
N TYR A 187 19.06 9.00 -1.21
CA TYR A 187 17.71 9.22 -0.65
C TYR A 187 17.69 10.05 0.65
N LYS A 188 18.84 10.62 1.04
CA LYS A 188 18.97 11.43 2.26
C LYS A 188 17.95 12.57 2.31
N MET A 189 17.71 13.26 1.19
CA MET A 189 16.76 14.35 1.10
C MET A 189 15.32 13.92 1.42
N LEU A 190 14.91 12.69 1.07
CA LEU A 190 13.58 12.18 1.43
C LEU A 190 13.47 11.99 2.93
N VAL A 191 14.51 11.41 3.55
CA VAL A 191 14.53 11.14 5.00
C VAL A 191 14.55 12.45 5.80
N GLU A 192 15.34 13.44 5.39
CA GLU A 192 15.44 14.73 6.09
C GLU A 192 14.14 15.55 6.05
N LYS A 193 13.31 15.38 5.03
CA LYS A 193 12.04 16.11 4.87
C LYS A 193 10.82 15.33 5.34
N ALA A 194 10.97 14.07 5.68
CA ALA A 194 9.87 13.21 6.06
C ALA A 194 9.54 13.31 7.55
N GLN A 195 8.26 13.20 7.87
CA GLN A 195 7.78 12.99 9.23
C GLN A 195 7.62 11.49 9.46
N PHE A 196 8.46 10.93 10.30
CA PHE A 196 8.44 9.51 10.64
C PHE A 196 7.48 9.22 11.77
N ASP A 197 6.78 8.09 11.64
CA ASP A 197 5.97 7.53 12.71
C ASP A 197 6.84 6.86 13.79
N ASN A 198 6.19 6.35 14.85
CA ASN A 198 6.84 5.65 15.96
C ASN A 198 7.52 4.33 15.56
N LYS A 199 7.24 3.81 14.37
CA LYS A 199 7.88 2.61 13.77
C LYS A 199 9.03 2.99 12.81
N GLY A 200 9.40 4.27 12.73
CA GLY A 200 10.45 4.76 11.84
C GLY A 200 10.08 4.67 10.35
N ARG A 201 8.81 4.90 10.02
CA ARG A 201 8.30 4.91 8.64
C ARG A 201 7.63 6.23 8.30
N ALA A 202 7.70 6.60 7.03
CA ALA A 202 7.09 7.82 6.51
C ALA A 202 6.56 7.64 5.09
N ILE A 203 5.49 8.35 4.76
CA ILE A 203 5.00 8.48 3.39
C ILE A 203 5.77 9.59 2.71
N VAL A 204 6.41 9.27 1.58
CA VAL A 204 7.24 10.20 0.82
C VAL A 204 6.87 10.21 -0.65
N ASP A 205 6.98 11.37 -1.27
CA ASP A 205 6.91 11.48 -2.72
C ASP A 205 8.31 11.25 -3.32
N LEU A 206 8.54 10.06 -3.80
CA LEU A 206 9.82 9.67 -4.40
C LEU A 206 10.19 10.51 -5.64
N ARG A 207 9.21 11.16 -6.28
CA ARG A 207 9.42 12.03 -7.45
C ARG A 207 10.37 13.19 -7.17
N TRP A 208 10.45 13.64 -5.91
CA TRP A 208 11.37 14.71 -5.51
C TRP A 208 12.85 14.34 -5.65
N VAL A 209 13.18 13.05 -5.63
CA VAL A 209 14.56 12.58 -5.79
C VAL A 209 14.81 12.00 -7.17
N VAL A 210 13.92 11.11 -7.63
CA VAL A 210 14.17 10.37 -8.88
C VAL A 210 13.54 11.03 -10.10
N GLY A 211 12.65 12.02 -9.92
CA GLY A 211 11.90 12.66 -10.98
C GLY A 211 10.63 11.89 -11.37
N LYS A 212 9.65 12.62 -11.91
CA LYS A 212 8.32 12.08 -12.21
C LYS A 212 8.31 10.94 -13.24
N TYR A 213 9.24 10.96 -14.17
CA TYR A 213 9.33 9.94 -15.24
C TYR A 213 9.92 8.61 -14.78
N ARG A 214 10.38 8.53 -13.54
CA ARG A 214 10.94 7.33 -12.93
C ARG A 214 9.88 6.53 -12.17
N ILE A 215 8.66 7.03 -12.08
CA ILE A 215 7.50 6.35 -11.48
C ILE A 215 6.51 6.09 -12.60
N LEU A 216 6.22 4.81 -12.86
CA LEU A 216 5.31 4.39 -13.91
C LEU A 216 3.99 3.89 -13.31
N PRO A 217 2.86 4.15 -13.98
CA PRO A 217 1.57 3.62 -13.56
C PRO A 217 1.42 2.12 -13.82
N PHE A 218 2.14 1.57 -14.80
CA PHE A 218 2.12 0.13 -15.13
C PHE A 218 3.35 -0.30 -15.90
N THR A 219 3.56 -1.63 -15.97
CA THR A 219 4.56 -2.30 -16.84
C THR A 219 4.10 -3.70 -17.23
N THR A 220 4.71 -4.28 -18.27
CA THR A 220 4.50 -5.68 -18.63
C THR A 220 5.47 -6.57 -17.85
N LEU A 221 4.96 -7.51 -17.07
CA LEU A 221 5.77 -8.41 -16.25
C LEU A 221 6.49 -9.44 -17.13
N LYS A 222 7.78 -9.58 -16.91
CA LYS A 222 8.64 -10.54 -17.63
C LYS A 222 9.51 -11.37 -16.69
N LYS A 223 9.75 -10.92 -15.46
CA LYS A 223 10.62 -11.59 -14.49
C LYS A 223 10.03 -11.55 -13.10
N THR A 224 10.27 -12.62 -12.34
CA THR A 224 9.98 -12.69 -10.91
C THR A 224 11.26 -13.03 -10.16
N ILE A 225 11.58 -12.25 -9.16
CA ILE A 225 12.74 -12.42 -8.27
C ILE A 225 12.18 -12.74 -6.89
N ILE A 226 12.58 -13.86 -6.33
CA ILE A 226 12.21 -14.24 -4.96
C ILE A 226 13.43 -14.04 -4.07
N LEU A 227 13.31 -13.13 -3.10
CA LEU A 227 14.36 -12.86 -2.12
C LEU A 227 14.17 -13.77 -0.92
N ILE A 228 15.19 -14.57 -0.63
CA ILE A 228 15.28 -15.39 0.58
C ILE A 228 16.50 -14.88 1.35
N ARG A 229 16.26 -14.45 2.59
CA ARG A 229 17.35 -14.06 3.49
C ARG A 229 17.70 -15.24 4.39
N ASP A 230 18.87 -15.81 4.18
CA ASP A 230 19.47 -16.80 5.07
C ASP A 230 20.53 -16.10 5.94
N GLN A 231 20.33 -16.12 7.27
CA GLN A 231 21.27 -15.51 8.20
C GLN A 231 22.59 -16.30 8.34
N ASN A 232 22.58 -17.58 7.95
CA ASN A 232 23.71 -18.48 8.03
C ASN A 232 24.54 -18.50 6.74
N GLU A 233 24.05 -17.88 5.65
CA GLU A 233 24.74 -17.84 4.36
C GLU A 233 25.13 -16.40 4.04
N PRO A 234 26.41 -16.03 4.20
CA PRO A 234 26.88 -14.67 3.96
C PRO A 234 27.01 -14.31 2.47
N ARG A 235 26.91 -15.30 1.58
CA ARG A 235 27.07 -15.11 0.14
C ARG A 235 25.72 -14.88 -0.56
N ILE A 236 25.75 -14.15 -1.66
CA ILE A 236 24.61 -14.05 -2.56
C ILE A 236 24.62 -15.29 -3.46
N ILE A 237 23.59 -16.12 -3.37
CA ILE A 237 23.39 -17.29 -4.22
C ILE A 237 22.21 -17.01 -5.17
N ILE A 238 22.45 -17.11 -6.48
CA ILE A 238 21.40 -17.01 -7.51
C ILE A 238 21.10 -18.42 -7.98
N ARG A 239 19.82 -18.83 -7.92
CA ARG A 239 19.34 -20.13 -8.35
C ARG A 239 18.28 -19.99 -9.44
#